data_272cfc80ce8238b5d09827c955b4be8c
#
_entry.id   272cfc80ce8238b5d09827c955b4be8c
#
_cell.length_a   1.000
_cell.length_b   1.000
_cell.length_c   1.000
_cell.angle_alpha   90.00
_cell.angle_beta   90.00
_cell.angle_gamma   90.00
#
_symmetry.space_group_name_H-M   'P 1'
#
loop_
_entity.id
_entity.type
_entity.pdbx_description
1 polymer ?
#
loop_
_entity_poly.entity_id
_entity_poly.type
_entity_poly.pdbx_seq_one_letter_code
_entity_poly.pdbx_strand_id
1 'polypeptide(L)'
;MTHTPSTPPEDSLLGPVALKPGLDWSALDHVDTWIFDLDNTLYAAGSRLFDQVHRRMTAFIMESFSLDREAALTLQRDYFRAHGSTLRGLMLRHGLDPHDYLNYVHDIDVSVLPPAPELGAAIDRLPGRKLVFTAGSTAHADRILTRMGIADRFEAIFDIVAADFVPKPAPEVYDLFCSRYGVDAATAVLFEA
;
A
#
# COMPACT_ATOMS: atom_id res chain seq x y z
N MET A 1 -19.40 49.11 -9.41
CA MET A 1 -18.90 48.13 -8.43
C MET A 1 -18.52 46.87 -9.23
N THR A 2 -17.25 46.77 -9.56
CA THR A 2 -16.68 45.72 -10.40
C THR A 2 -16.24 44.55 -9.50
N HIS A 3 -16.90 43.42 -9.63
CA HIS A 3 -16.49 42.17 -8.99
C HIS A 3 -15.27 41.61 -9.69
N THR A 4 -14.14 41.55 -9.00
CA THR A 4 -12.95 40.84 -9.40
C THR A 4 -13.14 39.37 -9.03
N PRO A 5 -12.96 38.38 -9.92
CA PRO A 5 -12.98 36.96 -9.52
C PRO A 5 -11.68 36.63 -8.78
N SER A 6 -11.80 36.11 -7.57
CA SER A 6 -10.67 35.57 -6.81
C SER A 6 -10.17 34.28 -7.43
N THR A 7 -8.90 34.27 -7.77
CA THR A 7 -8.13 33.11 -8.19
C THR A 7 -8.11 32.07 -7.06
N PRO A 8 -8.37 30.77 -7.32
CA PRO A 8 -8.20 29.74 -6.32
C PRO A 8 -6.71 29.55 -6.00
N PRO A 9 -6.35 29.14 -4.76
CA PRO A 9 -4.96 28.93 -4.40
C PRO A 9 -4.34 27.79 -5.21
N GLU A 10 -3.25 28.08 -5.88
CA GLU A 10 -2.32 27.10 -6.42
C GLU A 10 -1.61 26.41 -5.23
N ASP A 11 -2.14 25.32 -4.76
CA ASP A 11 -1.43 24.40 -3.87
C ASP A 11 -1.31 23.04 -4.54
N SER A 12 -0.47 23.00 -5.58
CA SER A 12 0.09 21.76 -6.11
C SER A 12 1.20 21.32 -5.16
N LEU A 13 0.83 20.52 -4.14
CA LEU A 13 1.75 19.97 -3.15
C LEU A 13 2.77 18.96 -3.72
N LEU A 14 2.75 18.71 -5.03
CA LEU A 14 3.73 17.91 -5.73
C LEU A 14 4.34 18.75 -6.87
N GLY A 15 5.37 19.51 -6.52
CA GLY A 15 6.28 20.00 -7.55
C GLY A 15 6.83 18.82 -8.37
N PRO A 16 7.19 19.02 -9.66
CA PRO A 16 7.74 17.94 -10.46
C PRO A 16 8.92 17.33 -9.70
N VAL A 17 8.83 16.01 -9.40
CA VAL A 17 9.98 15.27 -8.88
C VAL A 17 11.05 15.35 -9.96
N ALA A 18 11.99 16.28 -9.79
CA ALA A 18 13.12 16.39 -10.67
C ALA A 18 13.93 15.09 -10.50
N LEU A 19 13.86 14.22 -11.50
CA LEU A 19 14.76 13.07 -11.60
C LEU A 19 16.18 13.60 -11.40
N LYS A 20 16.92 13.02 -10.45
CA LYS A 20 18.31 13.39 -10.23
C LYS A 20 19.05 13.27 -11.55
N PRO A 21 19.69 14.32 -12.06
CA PRO A 21 20.50 14.23 -13.28
C PRO A 21 21.58 13.17 -13.06
N GLY A 22 21.66 12.17 -13.94
CA GLY A 22 22.71 11.16 -13.90
C GLY A 22 22.28 9.76 -13.46
N LEU A 23 20.98 9.47 -13.33
CA LEU A 23 20.52 8.08 -13.24
C LEU A 23 20.76 7.39 -14.59
N ASP A 24 21.62 6.37 -14.58
CA ASP A 24 21.82 5.50 -15.73
C ASP A 24 20.69 4.47 -15.78
N TRP A 25 19.69 4.76 -16.59
CA TRP A 25 18.52 3.87 -16.77
C TRP A 25 18.87 2.57 -17.47
N SER A 26 20.02 2.50 -18.17
CA SER A 26 20.48 1.24 -18.80
C SER A 26 20.73 0.13 -17.79
N ALA A 27 20.98 0.48 -16.54
CA ALA A 27 21.07 -0.49 -15.45
C ALA A 27 19.76 -1.29 -15.22
N LEU A 28 18.63 -0.81 -15.74
CA LEU A 28 17.31 -1.44 -15.63
C LEU A 28 16.85 -2.13 -16.94
N ASP A 29 17.66 -2.15 -17.99
CA ASP A 29 17.31 -2.75 -19.29
C ASP A 29 17.03 -4.26 -19.20
N HIS A 30 17.53 -4.92 -18.17
CA HIS A 30 17.29 -6.33 -17.88
C HIS A 30 15.98 -6.58 -17.11
N VAL A 31 15.30 -5.54 -16.65
CA VAL A 31 14.10 -5.67 -15.82
C VAL A 31 12.87 -5.91 -16.69
N ASP A 32 12.19 -7.02 -16.43
CA ASP A 32 10.95 -7.41 -17.08
C ASP A 32 9.73 -7.44 -16.17
N THR A 33 9.94 -7.32 -14.85
CA THR A 33 8.89 -7.38 -13.84
C THR A 33 9.04 -6.25 -12.81
N TRP A 34 8.00 -5.43 -12.70
CA TRP A 34 7.92 -4.29 -11.81
C TRP A 34 6.88 -4.58 -10.72
N ILE A 35 7.32 -4.57 -9.49
CA ILE A 35 6.51 -4.92 -8.32
C ILE A 35 6.32 -3.66 -7.49
N PHE A 36 5.10 -3.38 -7.10
CA PHE A 36 4.77 -2.17 -6.35
C PHE A 36 4.08 -2.55 -5.04
N ASP A 37 4.62 -2.08 -3.94
CA ASP A 37 3.81 -1.94 -2.74
C ASP A 37 2.72 -0.89 -2.97
N LEU A 38 1.67 -0.93 -2.17
CA LEU A 38 0.50 -0.07 -2.33
C LEU A 38 0.54 1.14 -1.40
N ASP A 39 0.46 0.85 -0.09
CA ASP A 39 0.19 1.87 0.93
C ASP A 39 1.42 2.76 1.15
N ASN A 40 1.26 4.08 0.94
CA ASN A 40 2.32 5.08 0.94
C ASN A 40 3.38 4.92 -0.16
N THR A 41 3.23 3.97 -1.07
CA THR A 41 4.11 3.76 -2.23
C THR A 41 3.44 4.23 -3.53
N LEU A 42 2.30 3.65 -3.94
CA LEU A 42 1.55 4.08 -5.12
C LEU A 42 0.79 5.38 -4.90
N TYR A 43 0.54 5.75 -3.67
CA TYR A 43 0.05 7.06 -3.28
C TYR A 43 0.92 7.65 -2.17
N ALA A 44 1.03 8.96 -2.12
CA ALA A 44 1.90 9.63 -1.16
C ALA A 44 1.34 9.54 0.29
N ALA A 45 2.23 9.36 1.26
CA ALA A 45 1.89 9.39 2.69
C ALA A 45 1.18 10.71 3.10
N GLY A 46 1.50 11.81 2.42
CA GLY A 46 0.83 13.11 2.60
C GLY A 46 -0.67 13.13 2.30
N SER A 47 -1.22 12.13 1.59
CA SER A 47 -2.66 11.96 1.40
C SER A 47 -3.40 11.65 2.69
N ARG A 48 -2.69 11.16 3.71
CA ARG A 48 -3.22 10.74 5.02
C ARG A 48 -4.26 9.61 4.94
N LEU A 49 -4.31 8.89 3.82
CA LEU A 49 -5.20 7.74 3.68
C LEU A 49 -4.88 6.67 4.71
N PHE A 50 -3.60 6.32 4.84
CA PHE A 50 -3.14 5.29 5.78
C PHE A 50 -3.36 5.68 7.26
N ASP A 51 -3.47 6.97 7.58
CA ASP A 51 -3.90 7.43 8.91
C ASP A 51 -5.30 6.93 9.27
N GLN A 52 -6.19 6.75 8.28
CA GLN A 52 -7.52 6.19 8.53
C GLN A 52 -7.41 4.72 8.93
N VAL A 53 -6.59 3.94 8.20
CA VAL A 53 -6.30 2.53 8.54
C VAL A 53 -5.75 2.43 9.96
N HIS A 54 -4.76 3.23 10.31
CA HIS A 54 -4.18 3.26 11.66
C HIS A 54 -5.21 3.55 12.75
N ARG A 55 -6.10 4.53 12.54
CA ARG A 55 -7.17 4.84 13.49
C ARG A 55 -8.14 3.66 13.65
N ARG A 56 -8.50 2.99 12.56
CA ARG A 56 -9.39 1.83 12.59
C ARG A 56 -8.73 0.61 13.23
N MET A 57 -7.44 0.38 13.01
CA MET A 57 -6.67 -0.64 13.74
C MET A 57 -6.75 -0.43 15.25
N THR A 58 -6.51 0.80 15.70
CA THR A 58 -6.60 1.13 17.13
C THR A 58 -8.03 0.93 17.65
N ALA A 59 -9.06 1.41 16.91
CA ALA A 59 -10.46 1.26 17.29
C ALA A 59 -10.87 -0.22 17.38
N PHE A 60 -10.48 -1.04 16.42
CA PHE A 60 -10.73 -2.48 16.44
C PHE A 60 -10.18 -3.15 17.70
N ILE A 61 -8.94 -2.80 18.08
CA ILE A 61 -8.30 -3.35 19.30
C ILE A 61 -9.04 -2.88 20.55
N MET A 62 -9.42 -1.59 20.62
CA MET A 62 -10.20 -1.06 21.74
C MET A 62 -11.52 -1.82 21.91
N GLU A 63 -12.26 -2.02 20.84
CA GLU A 63 -13.56 -2.71 20.85
C GLU A 63 -13.42 -4.19 21.18
N SER A 64 -12.46 -4.89 20.55
CA SER A 64 -12.29 -6.34 20.71
C SER A 64 -11.79 -6.73 22.09
N PHE A 65 -11.02 -5.88 22.77
CA PHE A 65 -10.37 -6.21 24.05
C PHE A 65 -10.81 -5.30 25.20
N SER A 66 -11.77 -4.42 24.99
CA SER A 66 -12.23 -3.44 25.99
C SER A 66 -11.08 -2.60 26.58
N LEU A 67 -10.13 -2.21 25.73
CA LEU A 67 -8.97 -1.42 26.10
C LEU A 67 -9.23 0.08 25.88
N ASP A 68 -8.58 0.92 26.69
CA ASP A 68 -8.48 2.32 26.35
C ASP A 68 -7.50 2.54 25.17
N ARG A 69 -7.48 3.77 24.66
CA ARG A 69 -6.69 4.11 23.47
C ARG A 69 -5.19 3.91 23.69
N GLU A 70 -4.67 4.23 24.85
CA GLU A 70 -3.24 4.15 25.15
C GLU A 70 -2.79 2.70 25.19
N ALA A 71 -3.53 1.84 25.88
CA ALA A 71 -3.30 0.40 25.92
C ALA A 71 -3.44 -0.24 24.53
N ALA A 72 -4.44 0.15 23.74
CA ALA A 72 -4.63 -0.35 22.38
C ALA A 72 -3.47 0.04 21.45
N LEU A 73 -3.00 1.28 21.51
CA LEU A 73 -1.82 1.74 20.74
C LEU A 73 -0.55 1.00 21.18
N THR A 74 -0.41 0.71 22.46
CA THR A 74 0.74 -0.05 22.98
C THR A 74 0.70 -1.48 22.45
N LEU A 75 -0.44 -2.16 22.55
CA LEU A 75 -0.63 -3.51 22.01
C LEU A 75 -0.35 -3.57 20.49
N GLN A 76 -0.87 -2.58 19.74
CA GLN A 76 -0.64 -2.48 18.30
C GLN A 76 0.86 -2.40 17.96
N ARG A 77 1.61 -1.54 18.65
CA ARG A 77 3.06 -1.39 18.45
C ARG A 77 3.85 -2.64 18.85
N ASP A 78 3.49 -3.24 19.99
CA ASP A 78 4.19 -4.41 20.51
C ASP A 78 4.00 -5.61 19.58
N TYR A 79 2.79 -5.81 19.04
CA TYR A 79 2.53 -6.88 18.09
C TYR A 79 3.21 -6.65 16.75
N PHE A 80 3.23 -5.42 16.26
CA PHE A 80 3.99 -5.08 15.06
C PHE A 80 5.48 -5.41 15.22
N ARG A 81 6.09 -5.02 16.36
CA ARG A 81 7.51 -5.29 16.65
C ARG A 81 7.81 -6.77 16.82
N ALA A 82 6.94 -7.50 17.52
CA ALA A 82 7.19 -8.90 17.87
C ALA A 82 6.86 -9.88 16.74
N HIS A 83 5.94 -9.53 15.84
CA HIS A 83 5.37 -10.44 14.85
C HIS A 83 5.40 -9.92 13.40
N GLY A 84 5.98 -8.73 13.18
CA GLY A 84 6.07 -8.09 11.86
C GLY A 84 4.79 -7.39 11.41
N SER A 85 3.63 -7.72 11.98
CA SER A 85 2.38 -6.99 11.81
C SER A 85 1.48 -7.12 13.04
N THR A 86 0.63 -6.12 13.24
CA THR A 86 -0.40 -6.15 14.30
C THR A 86 -1.36 -7.31 14.08
N LEU A 87 -1.81 -7.54 12.85
CA LEU A 87 -2.70 -8.63 12.50
C LEU A 87 -2.12 -9.99 12.90
N ARG A 88 -0.86 -10.27 12.51
CA ARG A 88 -0.22 -11.55 12.86
C ARG A 88 -0.13 -11.75 14.37
N GLY A 89 0.16 -10.68 15.12
CA GLY A 89 0.14 -10.74 16.59
C GLY A 89 -1.25 -11.09 17.16
N LEU A 90 -2.29 -10.46 16.64
CA LEU A 90 -3.67 -10.71 17.04
C LEU A 90 -4.11 -12.16 16.73
N MET A 91 -3.76 -12.66 15.54
CA MET A 91 -4.03 -14.06 15.17
C MET A 91 -3.35 -15.05 16.11
N LEU A 92 -2.04 -14.89 16.32
CA LEU A 92 -1.23 -15.84 17.09
C LEU A 92 -1.54 -15.83 18.60
N ARG A 93 -1.91 -14.67 19.15
CA ARG A 93 -2.12 -14.49 20.59
C ARG A 93 -3.57 -14.64 21.03
N HIS A 94 -4.51 -14.36 20.13
CA HIS A 94 -5.93 -14.30 20.48
C HIS A 94 -6.81 -15.19 19.59
N GLY A 95 -6.25 -15.86 18.56
CA GLY A 95 -7.03 -16.67 17.63
C GLY A 95 -8.03 -15.84 16.82
N LEU A 96 -7.73 -14.55 16.60
CA LEU A 96 -8.60 -13.63 15.88
C LEU A 96 -8.74 -14.04 14.41
N ASP A 97 -9.97 -13.96 13.88
CA ASP A 97 -10.19 -14.12 12.44
C ASP A 97 -9.58 -12.93 11.66
N PRO A 98 -8.60 -13.19 10.81
CA PRO A 98 -7.94 -12.13 10.06
C PRO A 98 -8.88 -11.41 9.09
N HIS A 99 -9.90 -12.08 8.57
CA HIS A 99 -10.86 -11.48 7.64
C HIS A 99 -11.74 -10.43 8.30
N ASP A 100 -12.18 -10.67 9.52
CA ASP A 100 -12.94 -9.68 10.31
C ASP A 100 -12.10 -8.42 10.55
N TYR A 101 -10.83 -8.61 10.92
CA TYR A 101 -9.90 -7.50 11.09
C TYR A 101 -9.69 -6.71 9.79
N LEU A 102 -9.37 -7.40 8.69
CA LEU A 102 -9.10 -6.75 7.41
C LEU A 102 -10.33 -5.99 6.90
N ASN A 103 -11.52 -6.57 7.02
CA ASN A 103 -12.76 -5.90 6.63
C ASN A 103 -13.00 -4.63 7.46
N TYR A 104 -12.75 -4.70 8.76
CA TYR A 104 -12.93 -3.55 9.64
C TYR A 104 -11.91 -2.44 9.35
N VAL A 105 -10.62 -2.76 9.28
CA VAL A 105 -9.57 -1.74 9.17
C VAL A 105 -9.51 -1.09 7.78
N HIS A 106 -9.96 -1.79 6.75
CA HIS A 106 -10.00 -1.28 5.38
C HIS A 106 -11.33 -0.59 5.00
N ASP A 107 -12.30 -0.52 5.90
CA ASP A 107 -13.51 0.28 5.71
C ASP A 107 -13.18 1.77 5.93
N ILE A 108 -12.55 2.37 4.94
CA ILE A 108 -12.03 3.74 4.93
C ILE A 108 -12.55 4.52 3.72
N ASP A 109 -12.48 5.84 3.80
CA ASP A 109 -12.82 6.74 2.71
C ASP A 109 -11.62 6.94 1.76
N VAL A 110 -11.67 6.27 0.61
CA VAL A 110 -10.65 6.41 -0.44
C VAL A 110 -10.86 7.65 -1.32
N SER A 111 -11.97 8.41 -1.15
CA SER A 111 -12.25 9.60 -1.96
C SER A 111 -11.25 10.73 -1.76
N VAL A 112 -10.50 10.68 -0.67
CA VAL A 112 -9.39 11.61 -0.36
C VAL A 112 -8.24 11.51 -1.37
N LEU A 113 -8.13 10.38 -2.10
CA LEU A 113 -7.12 10.24 -3.15
C LEU A 113 -7.63 10.89 -4.45
N PRO A 114 -6.81 11.73 -5.10
CA PRO A 114 -7.11 12.21 -6.45
C PRO A 114 -6.86 11.10 -7.48
N PRO A 115 -7.47 11.19 -8.68
CA PRO A 115 -7.02 10.45 -9.85
C PRO A 115 -5.53 10.71 -10.13
N ALA A 116 -4.80 9.69 -10.61
CA ALA A 116 -3.35 9.74 -10.82
C ALA A 116 -2.95 9.42 -12.29
N PRO A 117 -3.41 10.20 -13.29
CA PRO A 117 -3.14 9.92 -14.69
C PRO A 117 -1.65 9.98 -15.05
N GLU A 118 -0.88 10.85 -14.40
CA GLU A 118 0.56 10.97 -14.62
C GLU A 118 1.32 9.74 -14.11
N LEU A 119 0.93 9.20 -12.95
CA LEU A 119 1.46 7.94 -12.44
C LEU A 119 1.11 6.79 -13.37
N GLY A 120 -0.16 6.72 -13.82
CA GLY A 120 -0.59 5.73 -14.80
C GLY A 120 0.26 5.77 -16.07
N ALA A 121 0.47 6.96 -16.63
CA ALA A 121 1.33 7.14 -17.81
C ALA A 121 2.81 6.79 -17.54
N ALA A 122 3.28 6.96 -16.32
CA ALA A 122 4.63 6.53 -15.94
C ALA A 122 4.74 5.01 -15.87
N ILE A 123 3.75 4.33 -15.28
CA ILE A 123 3.67 2.87 -15.21
C ILE A 123 3.55 2.27 -16.61
N ASP A 124 2.77 2.89 -17.50
CA ASP A 124 2.60 2.42 -18.90
C ASP A 124 3.92 2.41 -19.70
N ARG A 125 4.88 3.28 -19.35
CA ARG A 125 6.20 3.33 -19.99
C ARG A 125 7.16 2.22 -19.54
N LEU A 126 6.90 1.57 -18.41
CA LEU A 126 7.73 0.47 -17.93
C LEU A 126 7.49 -0.76 -18.81
N PRO A 127 8.54 -1.41 -19.36
CA PRO A 127 8.36 -2.62 -20.15
C PRO A 127 7.96 -3.81 -19.27
N GLY A 128 7.33 -4.83 -19.85
CA GLY A 128 7.05 -6.09 -19.17
C GLY A 128 5.89 -6.03 -18.18
N ARG A 129 5.96 -6.85 -17.15
CA ARG A 129 4.89 -7.14 -16.19
C ARG A 129 4.84 -6.10 -15.07
N LYS A 130 3.65 -5.83 -14.56
CA LYS A 130 3.42 -4.96 -13.37
C LYS A 130 2.53 -5.70 -12.39
N LEU A 131 2.98 -5.83 -11.17
CA LEU A 131 2.32 -6.56 -10.09
C LEU A 131 2.23 -5.68 -8.85
N VAL A 132 1.17 -5.85 -8.06
CA VAL A 132 1.07 -5.24 -6.73
C VAL A 132 1.39 -6.28 -5.68
N PHE A 133 2.22 -5.92 -4.70
CA PHE A 133 2.55 -6.75 -3.55
C PHE A 133 2.31 -5.95 -2.26
N THR A 134 1.16 -6.15 -1.64
CA THR A 134 0.70 -5.37 -0.50
C THR A 134 0.52 -6.18 0.78
N ALA A 135 0.69 -5.52 1.92
CA ALA A 135 0.29 -6.05 3.23
C ALA A 135 -1.21 -5.82 3.54
N GLY A 136 -1.93 -5.12 2.67
CA GLY A 136 -3.39 -4.98 2.73
C GLY A 136 -4.10 -6.16 2.08
N SER A 137 -5.46 -6.11 2.04
CA SER A 137 -6.29 -7.07 1.30
C SER A 137 -6.45 -6.65 -0.17
N THR A 138 -6.75 -7.61 -1.04
CA THR A 138 -7.08 -7.34 -2.46
C THR A 138 -8.21 -6.34 -2.58
N ALA A 139 -9.27 -6.46 -1.79
CA ALA A 139 -10.40 -5.52 -1.83
C ALA A 139 -9.99 -4.08 -1.47
N HIS A 140 -9.06 -3.91 -0.53
CA HIS A 140 -8.48 -2.60 -0.21
C HIS A 140 -7.68 -2.04 -1.39
N ALA A 141 -6.81 -2.85 -1.97
CA ALA A 141 -6.00 -2.46 -3.11
C ALA A 141 -6.85 -2.08 -4.33
N ASP A 142 -7.84 -2.89 -4.69
CA ASP A 142 -8.74 -2.63 -5.81
C ASP A 142 -9.48 -1.29 -5.67
N ARG A 143 -9.97 -0.97 -4.47
CA ARG A 143 -10.64 0.31 -4.21
C ARG A 143 -9.72 1.51 -4.42
N ILE A 144 -8.47 1.41 -3.96
CA ILE A 144 -7.45 2.46 -4.11
C ILE A 144 -7.06 2.62 -5.57
N LEU A 145 -6.67 1.53 -6.23
CA LEU A 145 -6.24 1.53 -7.63
C LEU A 145 -7.34 2.02 -8.57
N THR A 146 -8.59 1.60 -8.33
CA THR A 146 -9.77 2.07 -9.08
C THR A 146 -9.99 3.56 -8.85
N ARG A 147 -9.91 4.03 -7.60
CA ARG A 147 -10.08 5.45 -7.28
C ARG A 147 -9.02 6.32 -7.96
N MET A 148 -7.79 5.83 -8.06
CA MET A 148 -6.68 6.51 -8.73
C MET A 148 -6.73 6.38 -10.26
N GLY A 149 -7.55 5.48 -10.81
CA GLY A 149 -7.68 5.24 -12.25
C GLY A 149 -6.49 4.50 -12.86
N ILE A 150 -5.85 3.61 -12.09
CA ILE A 150 -4.66 2.86 -12.51
C ILE A 150 -4.80 1.34 -12.34
N ALA A 151 -5.98 0.84 -11.97
CA ALA A 151 -6.18 -0.58 -11.66
C ALA A 151 -5.86 -1.51 -12.86
N ASP A 152 -6.19 -1.09 -14.07
CA ASP A 152 -6.01 -1.82 -15.33
C ASP A 152 -4.53 -1.97 -15.77
N ARG A 153 -3.60 -1.35 -15.05
CA ARG A 153 -2.17 -1.40 -15.35
C ARG A 153 -1.45 -2.56 -14.69
N PHE A 154 -2.12 -3.22 -13.75
CA PHE A 154 -1.52 -4.29 -12.97
C PHE A 154 -2.10 -5.64 -13.38
N GLU A 155 -1.22 -6.60 -13.61
CA GLU A 155 -1.58 -7.98 -13.98
C GLU A 155 -2.28 -8.70 -12.82
N ALA A 156 -1.80 -8.50 -11.60
CA ALA A 156 -2.32 -9.14 -10.41
C ALA A 156 -1.94 -8.38 -9.14
N ILE A 157 -2.67 -8.70 -8.07
CA ILE A 157 -2.41 -8.24 -6.70
C ILE A 157 -2.08 -9.47 -5.84
N PHE A 158 -0.91 -9.45 -5.21
CA PHE A 158 -0.54 -10.39 -4.16
C PHE A 158 -0.72 -9.68 -2.82
N ASP A 159 -1.67 -10.15 -2.07
CA ASP A 159 -2.12 -9.54 -0.82
C ASP A 159 -1.70 -10.37 0.41
N ILE A 160 -2.03 -9.86 1.59
CA ILE A 160 -1.70 -10.52 2.86
C ILE A 160 -2.38 -11.90 3.02
N VAL A 161 -3.56 -12.10 2.38
CA VAL A 161 -4.25 -13.39 2.40
C VAL A 161 -3.51 -14.40 1.53
N ALA A 162 -3.09 -13.99 0.34
CA ALA A 162 -2.27 -14.79 -0.57
C ALA A 162 -0.91 -15.15 0.05
N ALA A 163 -0.41 -14.33 0.98
CA ALA A 163 0.80 -14.53 1.77
C ALA A 163 0.60 -15.42 3.01
N ASP A 164 -0.57 -16.04 3.18
CA ASP A 164 -0.93 -16.80 4.38
C ASP A 164 -0.72 -16.00 5.68
N PHE A 165 -1.03 -14.71 5.62
CA PHE A 165 -0.86 -13.72 6.70
C PHE A 165 0.58 -13.57 7.22
N VAL A 166 1.56 -14.01 6.44
CA VAL A 166 2.99 -13.75 6.71
C VAL A 166 3.34 -12.38 6.15
N PRO A 167 3.74 -11.40 7.00
CA PRO A 167 4.02 -10.04 6.52
C PRO A 167 5.40 -9.93 5.87
N LYS A 168 5.56 -9.00 4.96
CA LYS A 168 6.88 -8.47 4.59
C LYS A 168 7.61 -7.96 5.84
N PRO A 169 8.93 -8.08 5.96
CA PRO A 169 9.91 -8.56 4.98
C PRO A 169 10.33 -10.03 5.17
N ALA A 170 9.45 -10.91 5.62
CA ALA A 170 9.78 -12.34 5.78
C ALA A 170 10.23 -12.96 4.43
N PRO A 171 11.42 -13.61 4.34
CA PRO A 171 11.94 -14.12 3.07
C PRO A 171 11.00 -15.09 2.36
N GLU A 172 10.31 -15.95 3.12
CA GLU A 172 9.38 -16.95 2.59
C GLU A 172 8.22 -16.35 1.81
N VAL A 173 7.82 -15.10 2.10
CA VAL A 173 6.72 -14.47 1.39
C VAL A 173 7.15 -13.96 0.01
N TYR A 174 8.43 -13.58 -0.15
CA TYR A 174 8.99 -13.23 -1.46
C TYR A 174 9.17 -14.48 -2.32
N ASP A 175 9.64 -15.59 -1.75
CA ASP A 175 9.74 -16.87 -2.44
C ASP A 175 8.37 -17.36 -2.93
N LEU A 176 7.34 -17.22 -2.08
CA LEU A 176 5.96 -17.57 -2.43
C LEU A 176 5.44 -16.68 -3.56
N PHE A 177 5.69 -15.37 -3.50
CA PHE A 177 5.32 -14.42 -4.56
C PHE A 177 5.98 -14.79 -5.89
N CYS A 178 7.29 -14.95 -5.88
CA CYS A 178 8.07 -15.31 -7.08
C CYS A 178 7.59 -16.64 -7.69
N SER A 179 7.39 -17.66 -6.86
CA SER A 179 6.89 -18.97 -7.29
C SER A 179 5.49 -18.88 -7.89
N ARG A 180 4.57 -18.11 -7.26
CA ARG A 180 3.17 -18.00 -7.69
C ARG A 180 3.01 -17.34 -9.05
N TYR A 181 3.81 -16.31 -9.32
CA TYR A 181 3.71 -15.52 -10.55
C TYR A 181 4.80 -15.83 -11.57
N GLY A 182 5.69 -16.78 -11.29
CA GLY A 182 6.82 -17.10 -12.16
C GLY A 182 7.76 -15.92 -12.36
N VAL A 183 8.03 -15.18 -11.30
CA VAL A 183 8.92 -14.00 -11.32
C VAL A 183 10.34 -14.46 -11.04
N ASP A 184 11.28 -14.04 -11.90
CA ASP A 184 12.70 -14.15 -11.62
C ASP A 184 13.16 -12.90 -10.84
N ALA A 185 13.60 -13.10 -9.61
CA ALA A 185 14.08 -12.02 -8.77
C ALA A 185 15.30 -11.27 -9.35
N ALA A 186 16.06 -11.90 -10.26
CA ALA A 186 17.19 -11.26 -10.92
C ALA A 186 16.77 -10.24 -11.99
N THR A 187 15.54 -10.34 -12.51
CA THR A 187 14.98 -9.42 -13.51
C THR A 187 13.78 -8.64 -12.98
N ALA A 188 13.60 -8.59 -11.66
CA ALA A 188 12.51 -7.89 -11.02
C ALA A 188 13.00 -6.71 -10.16
N VAL A 189 12.15 -5.67 -10.06
CA VAL A 189 12.35 -4.52 -9.16
C VAL A 189 11.13 -4.35 -8.29
N LEU A 190 11.35 -4.20 -6.98
CA LEU A 190 10.30 -3.86 -6.01
C LEU A 190 10.44 -2.40 -5.58
N PHE A 191 9.32 -1.66 -5.68
CA PHE A 191 9.16 -0.34 -5.08
C PHE A 191 8.45 -0.50 -3.72
N GLU A 192 9.09 -0.04 -2.67
CA GLU A 192 8.60 -0.13 -1.27
C GLU A 192 8.97 1.17 -0.53
N ALA A 193 8.05 1.75 0.26
CA ALA A 193 8.25 2.98 1.04
C ALA A 193 8.49 2.70 2.53
#